data_25c3536b6c0f839b6e97022ab0a15531
#
_entry.id   25c3536b6c0f839b6e97022ab0a15531
#
_cell.length_a   1.000
_cell.length_b   1.000
_cell.length_c   1.000
_cell.angle_alpha   90.00
_cell.angle_beta   90.00
_cell.angle_gamma   90.00
#
_symmetry.space_group_name_H-M   'P 1'
#
loop_
_entity.id
_entity.type
_entity.pdbx_description
1 polymer ?
#
loop_
_entity_poly.entity_id
_entity_poly.type
_entity_poly.pdbx_seq_one_letter_code
_entity_poly.pdbx_strand_id
1 'polypeptide(L)'
;MVSERPSQEGKLSPGAPNDPVPFGKYYLLGLIARGGMAEVYRARGQVGAKRLYAVKVMRPQLAREARFIDMFHREGKLAMMLRNRCIVETFEVGQTDARHYIAMEYIGGRDLTQVLRRCQETQQRIPVPHAVYIAARIAEGLHFAHNLTDTDGRPLNIVNRDVSPSNVRLSYDGEVKLLDFGIAQALMKFTSEIGILKGKFSYMSPEQIRGMPLDARTDVFSAGIILHEMLTTEKLFRGDTEFALMEKVRKAEVPPPSNYNRRVTPELDAIAAKALARDVVDRYQSAAALAADLDALIAGYRFDPKELRQFMRQLFRKEYAKEIEDTALSLETEPGALSMSMSTPQQGVVRVPPPAPPVAQPAGTPAESLPRSASASQAMPVAPPPIRATPSPAPVQQQQPPPPEDPDPSPEKRGFWGSLFKKKR
;
A
#
# COMPACT_ATOMS: atom_id res chain seq x y z
N MET A 1 -48.62 -7.98 -5.02
CA MET A 1 -47.32 -8.70 -5.15
C MET A 1 -46.39 -7.80 -5.93
N VAL A 2 -45.57 -7.03 -5.22
CA VAL A 2 -44.54 -6.14 -5.80
C VAL A 2 -43.30 -7.00 -5.96
N SER A 3 -42.90 -7.23 -7.20
CA SER A 3 -41.70 -7.97 -7.57
C SER A 3 -40.45 -7.11 -7.22
N GLU A 4 -39.80 -7.42 -6.11
CA GLU A 4 -38.46 -6.91 -5.81
C GLU A 4 -37.47 -7.50 -6.82
N ARG A 5 -36.95 -6.64 -7.68
CA ARG A 5 -35.76 -6.99 -8.49
C ARG A 5 -34.57 -7.10 -7.54
N PRO A 6 -33.78 -8.19 -7.57
CA PRO A 6 -32.56 -8.27 -6.79
C PRO A 6 -31.57 -7.22 -7.28
N SER A 7 -31.08 -6.41 -6.36
CA SER A 7 -30.00 -5.47 -6.56
C SER A 7 -28.79 -6.22 -7.11
N GLN A 8 -28.45 -6.01 -8.37
CA GLN A 8 -27.18 -6.46 -8.92
C GLN A 8 -26.07 -5.70 -8.18
N GLU A 9 -25.42 -6.36 -7.25
CA GLU A 9 -24.11 -5.92 -6.75
C GLU A 9 -23.15 -5.87 -7.95
N GLY A 10 -23.07 -4.69 -8.58
CA GLY A 10 -22.29 -4.46 -9.80
C GLY A 10 -20.81 -4.72 -9.52
N LYS A 11 -20.31 -5.87 -9.97
CA LYS A 11 -18.88 -6.08 -10.15
C LYS A 11 -18.37 -4.97 -11.06
N LEU A 12 -17.45 -4.13 -10.55
CA LEU A 12 -16.61 -3.30 -11.40
C LEU A 12 -15.71 -4.27 -12.19
N SER A 13 -16.17 -4.72 -13.31
CA SER A 13 -15.34 -5.42 -14.29
C SER A 13 -15.29 -4.48 -15.49
N PRO A 14 -14.24 -3.63 -15.58
CA PRO A 14 -13.99 -2.97 -16.84
C PRO A 14 -13.83 -4.08 -17.87
N GLY A 15 -14.63 -4.03 -18.91
CA GLY A 15 -14.48 -4.84 -20.11
C GLY A 15 -13.10 -4.63 -20.74
N ALA A 16 -12.98 -4.86 -22.02
CA ALA A 16 -11.79 -4.52 -22.80
C ALA A 16 -11.34 -3.06 -22.51
N PRO A 17 -10.07 -2.69 -22.78
CA PRO A 17 -9.52 -1.33 -22.57
C PRO A 17 -10.39 -0.19 -23.14
N ASN A 18 -11.36 -0.51 -23.96
CA ASN A 18 -12.24 0.42 -24.69
C ASN A 18 -13.62 0.61 -24.05
N ASP A 19 -13.89 0.08 -22.84
CA ASP A 19 -15.17 0.24 -22.15
C ASP A 19 -14.97 0.96 -20.80
N PRO A 20 -14.87 2.30 -20.79
CA PRO A 20 -14.66 3.09 -19.58
C PRO A 20 -15.88 3.02 -18.66
N VAL A 21 -15.67 2.62 -17.41
CA VAL A 21 -16.73 2.55 -16.39
C VAL A 21 -16.78 3.88 -15.63
N PRO A 22 -17.91 4.61 -15.62
CA PRO A 22 -18.07 5.81 -14.83
C PRO A 22 -17.88 5.51 -13.32
N PHE A 23 -17.10 6.36 -12.63
CA PHE A 23 -16.83 6.23 -11.21
C PHE A 23 -16.60 7.62 -10.59
N GLY A 24 -17.66 8.24 -10.06
CA GLY A 24 -17.64 9.62 -9.60
C GLY A 24 -17.14 10.57 -10.69
N LYS A 25 -16.04 11.30 -10.43
CA LYS A 25 -15.41 12.19 -11.41
C LYS A 25 -14.36 11.53 -12.31
N TYR A 26 -14.25 10.20 -12.25
CA TYR A 26 -13.32 9.40 -13.05
C TYR A 26 -14.05 8.46 -13.99
N TYR A 27 -13.31 7.99 -14.99
CA TYR A 27 -13.63 6.80 -15.77
C TYR A 27 -12.56 5.74 -15.46
N LEU A 28 -12.97 4.57 -14.95
CA LEU A 28 -12.08 3.44 -14.75
C LEU A 28 -11.88 2.77 -16.12
N LEU A 29 -10.61 2.58 -16.50
CA LEU A 29 -10.19 2.10 -17.82
C LEU A 29 -9.72 0.64 -17.81
N GLY A 30 -9.18 0.19 -16.70
CA GLY A 30 -8.67 -1.16 -16.56
C GLY A 30 -8.06 -1.42 -15.19
N LEU A 31 -8.07 -2.68 -14.79
CA LEU A 31 -7.50 -3.12 -13.52
C LEU A 31 -5.96 -3.18 -13.63
N ILE A 32 -5.25 -2.50 -12.72
CA ILE A 32 -3.78 -2.54 -12.61
C ILE A 32 -3.35 -3.65 -11.64
N ALA A 33 -3.98 -3.70 -10.46
CA ALA A 33 -3.61 -4.64 -9.40
C ALA A 33 -4.80 -4.99 -8.51
N ARG A 34 -4.74 -6.20 -7.92
CA ARG A 34 -5.67 -6.66 -6.87
C ARG A 34 -4.88 -6.92 -5.60
N GLY A 35 -5.17 -6.13 -4.56
CA GLY A 35 -4.66 -6.36 -3.20
C GLY A 35 -5.72 -6.98 -2.28
N GLY A 36 -5.32 -7.28 -1.06
CA GLY A 36 -6.24 -7.81 -0.03
C GLY A 36 -7.34 -6.83 0.34
N MET A 37 -7.01 -5.54 0.48
CA MET A 37 -7.93 -4.51 0.94
C MET A 37 -8.60 -3.72 -0.18
N ALA A 38 -7.94 -3.60 -1.34
CA ALA A 38 -8.39 -2.74 -2.43
C ALA A 38 -7.99 -3.28 -3.80
N GLU A 39 -8.63 -2.78 -4.81
CA GLU A 39 -8.29 -2.96 -6.22
C GLU A 39 -7.80 -1.61 -6.77
N VAL A 40 -6.76 -1.63 -7.59
CA VAL A 40 -6.19 -0.43 -8.20
C VAL A 40 -6.52 -0.42 -9.68
N TYR A 41 -7.15 0.64 -10.14
CA TYR A 41 -7.56 0.82 -11.52
C TYR A 41 -6.79 1.95 -12.18
N ARG A 42 -6.44 1.78 -13.46
CA ARG A 42 -6.09 2.90 -14.32
C ARG A 42 -7.37 3.69 -14.60
N ALA A 43 -7.30 5.01 -14.48
CA ALA A 43 -8.44 5.87 -14.62
C ALA A 43 -8.09 7.17 -15.36
N ARG A 44 -9.11 7.84 -15.87
CA ARG A 44 -9.03 9.17 -16.48
C ARG A 44 -10.04 10.09 -15.79
N GLY A 45 -9.70 11.38 -15.64
CA GLY A 45 -10.65 12.41 -15.20
C GLY A 45 -11.75 12.62 -16.24
N GLN A 46 -12.96 12.90 -15.75
CA GLN A 46 -14.11 13.23 -16.64
C GLN A 46 -14.00 14.64 -17.20
N VAL A 47 -13.42 15.57 -16.41
CA VAL A 47 -13.29 16.99 -16.76
C VAL A 47 -11.84 17.42 -16.53
N GLY A 48 -11.35 18.32 -17.37
CA GLY A 48 -10.03 18.93 -17.21
C GLY A 48 -8.95 18.31 -18.10
N ALA A 49 -7.70 18.38 -17.64
CA ALA A 49 -6.56 17.89 -18.42
C ALA A 49 -6.68 16.39 -18.70
N LYS A 50 -6.35 15.98 -19.92
CA LYS A 50 -6.24 14.56 -20.33
C LYS A 50 -5.05 13.93 -19.60
N ARG A 51 -5.28 13.50 -18.35
CA ARG A 51 -4.29 12.87 -17.47
C ARG A 51 -4.80 11.53 -16.97
N LEU A 52 -3.89 10.57 -16.85
CA LEU A 52 -4.16 9.29 -16.21
C LEU A 52 -3.95 9.38 -14.70
N TYR A 53 -4.76 8.60 -14.00
CA TYR A 53 -4.76 8.41 -12.56
C TYR A 53 -4.69 6.92 -12.24
N ALA A 54 -4.17 6.59 -11.06
CA ALA A 54 -4.40 5.31 -10.42
C ALA A 54 -5.44 5.52 -9.32
N VAL A 55 -6.55 4.76 -9.39
CA VAL A 55 -7.64 4.85 -8.41
C VAL A 55 -7.69 3.55 -7.62
N LYS A 56 -7.32 3.62 -6.34
CA LYS A 56 -7.36 2.51 -5.37
C LYS A 56 -8.75 2.48 -4.76
N VAL A 57 -9.55 1.45 -5.08
CA VAL A 57 -10.95 1.30 -4.64
C VAL A 57 -11.02 0.22 -3.59
N MET A 58 -11.59 0.54 -2.42
CA MET A 58 -11.79 -0.42 -1.33
C MET A 58 -12.71 -1.55 -1.77
N ARG A 59 -12.38 -2.80 -1.39
CA ARG A 59 -13.24 -3.94 -1.66
C ARG A 59 -14.54 -3.86 -0.87
N PRO A 60 -15.71 -4.17 -1.48
CA PRO A 60 -17.01 -4.05 -0.83
C PRO A 60 -17.14 -4.85 0.47
N GLN A 61 -16.45 -6.01 0.55
CA GLN A 61 -16.48 -6.86 1.73
C GLN A 61 -15.91 -6.17 2.98
N LEU A 62 -14.85 -5.35 2.79
CA LEU A 62 -14.20 -4.60 3.89
C LEU A 62 -14.91 -3.28 4.20
N ALA A 63 -15.66 -2.73 3.25
CA ALA A 63 -16.47 -1.52 3.46
C ALA A 63 -17.67 -1.74 4.40
N ARG A 64 -17.91 -2.98 4.86
CA ARG A 64 -18.93 -3.31 5.87
C ARG A 64 -18.46 -3.02 7.31
N GLU A 65 -17.17 -2.87 7.54
CA GLU A 65 -16.60 -2.66 8.86
C GLU A 65 -15.99 -1.26 8.96
N ALA A 66 -16.52 -0.43 9.85
CA ALA A 66 -16.09 0.95 10.05
C ALA A 66 -14.57 1.09 10.30
N ARG A 67 -13.97 0.13 11.03
CA ARG A 67 -12.53 0.13 11.30
C ARG A 67 -11.67 0.11 10.03
N PHE A 68 -12.07 -0.64 8.99
CA PHE A 68 -11.31 -0.69 7.73
C PHE A 68 -11.52 0.58 6.91
N ILE A 69 -12.72 1.16 6.97
CA ILE A 69 -13.01 2.46 6.34
C ILE A 69 -12.13 3.55 6.96
N ASP A 70 -12.10 3.66 8.29
CA ASP A 70 -11.29 4.64 9.01
C ASP A 70 -9.80 4.49 8.69
N MET A 71 -9.34 3.24 8.65
CA MET A 71 -7.96 2.89 8.33
C MET A 71 -7.57 3.34 6.92
N PHE A 72 -8.43 3.04 5.94
CA PHE A 72 -8.25 3.41 4.54
C PHE A 72 -8.23 4.94 4.35
N HIS A 73 -9.13 5.65 5.03
CA HIS A 73 -9.18 7.11 4.99
C HIS A 73 -7.96 7.74 5.67
N ARG A 74 -7.49 7.20 6.80
CA ARG A 74 -6.27 7.67 7.48
C ARG A 74 -5.04 7.48 6.60
N GLU A 75 -4.89 6.32 5.97
CA GLU A 75 -3.82 6.03 5.02
C GLU A 75 -3.82 7.05 3.88
N GLY A 76 -4.98 7.26 3.24
CA GLY A 76 -5.09 8.21 2.15
C GLY A 76 -4.84 9.66 2.56
N LYS A 77 -5.36 10.10 3.72
CA LYS A 77 -5.11 11.46 4.24
C LYS A 77 -3.62 11.69 4.52
N LEU A 78 -2.94 10.72 5.10
CA LEU A 78 -1.50 10.82 5.31
C LEU A 78 -0.74 10.83 3.99
N ALA A 79 -1.13 9.96 3.04
CA ALA A 79 -0.50 9.91 1.72
C ALA A 79 -0.62 11.26 0.98
N MET A 80 -1.71 12.02 1.17
CA MET A 80 -1.87 13.38 0.60
C MET A 80 -0.87 14.40 1.16
N MET A 81 -0.30 14.16 2.34
CA MET A 81 0.74 15.03 2.94
C MET A 81 2.14 14.70 2.41
N LEU A 82 2.34 13.50 1.86
CA LEU A 82 3.62 13.00 1.39
C LEU A 82 3.92 13.50 -0.04
N ARG A 83 4.35 14.76 -0.16
CA ARG A 83 4.70 15.38 -1.44
C ARG A 83 6.20 15.36 -1.67
N ASN A 84 6.71 14.31 -2.30
CA ASN A 84 8.12 14.13 -2.62
C ASN A 84 8.28 13.41 -3.97
N ARG A 85 9.35 13.72 -4.70
CA ARG A 85 9.63 13.13 -6.02
C ARG A 85 9.79 11.60 -6.00
N CYS A 86 10.17 11.02 -4.85
CA CYS A 86 10.37 9.59 -4.65
C CYS A 86 9.16 8.89 -4.02
N ILE A 87 8.03 9.58 -3.86
CA ILE A 87 6.78 9.04 -3.31
C ILE A 87 5.66 9.28 -4.32
N VAL A 88 4.73 8.33 -4.45
CA VAL A 88 3.54 8.51 -5.28
C VAL A 88 2.70 9.67 -4.76
N GLU A 89 2.36 10.62 -5.63
CA GLU A 89 1.52 11.74 -5.26
C GLU A 89 0.06 11.29 -5.15
N THR A 90 -0.54 11.51 -3.98
CA THR A 90 -1.96 11.26 -3.72
C THR A 90 -2.73 12.57 -3.80
N PHE A 91 -3.76 12.61 -4.65
CA PHE A 91 -4.53 13.83 -4.92
C PHE A 91 -5.75 13.96 -4.05
N GLU A 92 -6.42 12.84 -3.77
CA GLU A 92 -7.63 12.85 -2.95
C GLU A 92 -8.01 11.51 -2.36
N VAL A 93 -8.82 11.59 -1.32
CA VAL A 93 -9.55 10.48 -0.71
C VAL A 93 -11.03 10.81 -0.80
N GLY A 94 -11.83 9.89 -1.30
CA GLY A 94 -13.25 10.14 -1.51
C GLY A 94 -14.12 8.91 -1.38
N GLN A 95 -15.41 9.15 -1.60
CA GLN A 95 -16.43 8.12 -1.67
C GLN A 95 -17.37 8.41 -2.84
N THR A 96 -17.71 7.40 -3.60
CA THR A 96 -18.74 7.46 -4.66
C THR A 96 -19.50 6.13 -4.70
N ASP A 97 -20.82 6.17 -4.85
CA ASP A 97 -21.69 4.98 -4.89
C ASP A 97 -21.40 3.99 -3.75
N ALA A 98 -21.28 4.50 -2.52
CA ALA A 98 -20.91 3.74 -1.32
C ALA A 98 -19.52 3.05 -1.37
N ARG A 99 -18.67 3.38 -2.35
CA ARG A 99 -17.30 2.85 -2.49
C ARG A 99 -16.28 3.90 -2.09
N HIS A 100 -15.39 3.56 -1.18
CA HIS A 100 -14.27 4.41 -0.75
C HIS A 100 -13.11 4.25 -1.72
N TYR A 101 -12.44 5.36 -2.07
CA TYR A 101 -11.32 5.36 -2.99
C TYR A 101 -10.23 6.36 -2.61
N ILE A 102 -9.03 6.11 -3.11
CA ILE A 102 -7.88 6.99 -3.07
C ILE A 102 -7.43 7.18 -4.52
N ALA A 103 -7.35 8.45 -4.97
CA ALA A 103 -6.84 8.77 -6.30
C ALA A 103 -5.42 9.32 -6.22
N MET A 104 -4.53 8.75 -7.03
CA MET A 104 -3.11 9.07 -7.04
C MET A 104 -2.57 9.18 -8.47
N GLU A 105 -1.34 9.65 -8.61
CA GLU A 105 -0.66 9.69 -9.90
C GLU A 105 -0.54 8.29 -10.52
N TYR A 106 -0.77 8.21 -11.82
CA TYR A 106 -0.47 7.01 -12.59
C TYR A 106 0.98 7.02 -13.04
N ILE A 107 1.71 5.97 -12.70
CA ILE A 107 3.12 5.81 -13.05
C ILE A 107 3.22 4.63 -14.03
N GLY A 108 3.44 4.96 -15.32
CA GLY A 108 3.72 3.95 -16.34
C GLY A 108 5.05 3.25 -16.06
N GLY A 109 5.02 1.92 -15.89
CA GLY A 109 6.21 1.16 -15.50
C GLY A 109 5.88 -0.15 -14.79
N ARG A 110 6.84 -0.65 -13.97
CA ARG A 110 6.72 -1.93 -13.27
C ARG A 110 7.14 -1.79 -11.81
N ASP A 111 6.53 -2.59 -10.92
CA ASP A 111 7.05 -2.73 -9.56
C ASP A 111 8.38 -3.50 -9.57
N LEU A 112 9.17 -3.28 -8.54
CA LEU A 112 10.51 -3.87 -8.46
C LEU A 112 10.48 -5.40 -8.33
N THR A 113 9.37 -6.01 -7.84
CA THR A 113 9.20 -7.47 -7.86
C THR A 113 9.15 -7.99 -9.29
N GLN A 114 8.41 -7.30 -10.16
CA GLN A 114 8.32 -7.65 -11.59
C GLN A 114 9.67 -7.47 -12.29
N VAL A 115 10.43 -6.42 -11.92
CA VAL A 115 11.77 -6.17 -12.48
C VAL A 115 12.74 -7.28 -12.07
N LEU A 116 12.80 -7.62 -10.78
CA LEU A 116 13.65 -8.71 -10.27
C LEU A 116 13.30 -10.04 -10.92
N ARG A 117 12.01 -10.37 -11.02
CA ARG A 117 11.54 -11.58 -11.68
C ARG A 117 11.95 -11.61 -13.15
N ARG A 118 11.76 -10.53 -13.91
CA ARG A 118 12.14 -10.45 -15.31
C ARG A 118 13.66 -10.60 -15.48
N CYS A 119 14.46 -10.01 -14.59
CA CYS A 119 15.91 -10.19 -14.60
C CYS A 119 16.30 -11.67 -14.40
N GLN A 120 15.63 -12.38 -13.48
CA GLN A 120 15.84 -13.83 -13.29
C GLN A 120 15.45 -14.64 -14.54
N GLU A 121 14.27 -14.40 -15.11
CA GLU A 121 13.76 -15.07 -16.31
C GLU A 121 14.68 -14.88 -17.52
N THR A 122 15.26 -13.70 -17.66
CA THR A 122 16.16 -13.36 -18.80
C THR A 122 17.64 -13.58 -18.48
N GLN A 123 17.97 -14.08 -17.29
CA GLN A 123 19.35 -14.26 -16.80
C GLN A 123 20.17 -12.95 -16.85
N GLN A 124 19.52 -11.83 -16.73
CA GLN A 124 20.14 -10.50 -16.62
C GLN A 124 20.24 -10.11 -15.15
N ARG A 125 21.13 -9.17 -14.86
CA ARG A 125 21.22 -8.56 -13.53
C ARG A 125 20.91 -7.08 -13.64
N ILE A 126 20.35 -6.52 -12.60
CA ILE A 126 20.28 -5.07 -12.46
C ILE A 126 21.72 -4.56 -12.36
N PRO A 127 22.16 -3.62 -13.22
CA PRO A 127 23.51 -3.04 -13.10
C PRO A 127 23.72 -2.42 -11.72
N VAL A 128 24.91 -2.56 -11.15
CA VAL A 128 25.21 -2.06 -9.79
C VAL A 128 24.86 -0.57 -9.63
N PRO A 129 25.23 0.34 -10.56
CA PRO A 129 24.85 1.75 -10.42
C PRO A 129 23.34 1.99 -10.37
N HIS A 130 22.54 1.19 -11.12
CA HIS A 130 21.09 1.26 -11.09
C HIS A 130 20.54 0.80 -9.73
N ALA A 131 21.07 -0.30 -9.18
CA ALA A 131 20.65 -0.81 -7.86
C ALA A 131 20.94 0.23 -6.75
N VAL A 132 22.12 0.85 -6.80
CA VAL A 132 22.53 1.90 -5.85
C VAL A 132 21.61 3.13 -5.98
N TYR A 133 21.34 3.58 -7.23
CA TYR A 133 20.44 4.70 -7.48
C TYR A 133 19.03 4.43 -6.97
N ILE A 134 18.46 3.26 -7.27
CA ILE A 134 17.11 2.88 -6.81
C ILE A 134 17.05 2.90 -5.27
N ALA A 135 18.04 2.29 -4.59
CA ALA A 135 18.10 2.26 -3.14
C ALA A 135 18.25 3.65 -2.52
N ALA A 136 19.05 4.52 -3.13
CA ALA A 136 19.19 5.92 -2.70
C ALA A 136 17.87 6.69 -2.81
N ARG A 137 17.12 6.50 -3.89
CA ARG A 137 15.78 7.14 -4.07
C ARG A 137 14.75 6.59 -3.09
N ILE A 138 14.79 5.28 -2.79
CA ILE A 138 13.96 4.68 -1.71
C ILE A 138 14.28 5.37 -0.38
N ALA A 139 15.56 5.45 -0.02
CA ALA A 139 16.01 6.08 1.23
C ALA A 139 15.65 7.57 1.30
N GLU A 140 15.72 8.32 0.19
CA GLU A 140 15.27 9.72 0.09
C GLU A 140 13.77 9.86 0.41
N GLY A 141 12.93 9.03 -0.21
CA GLY A 141 11.49 9.05 0.03
C GLY A 141 11.14 8.69 1.48
N LEU A 142 11.81 7.68 2.06
CA LEU A 142 11.64 7.30 3.45
C LEU A 142 12.06 8.42 4.40
N HIS A 143 13.22 9.05 4.15
CA HIS A 143 13.69 10.17 4.96
C HIS A 143 12.68 11.33 4.98
N PHE A 144 12.12 11.68 3.83
CA PHE A 144 11.08 12.70 3.76
C PHE A 144 9.89 12.36 4.65
N ALA A 145 9.39 11.12 4.58
CA ALA A 145 8.24 10.68 5.38
C ALA A 145 8.55 10.65 6.88
N HIS A 146 9.74 10.18 7.27
CA HIS A 146 10.16 10.11 8.67
C HIS A 146 10.21 11.47 9.36
N ASN A 147 10.47 12.54 8.59
CA ASN A 147 10.60 13.92 9.12
C ASN A 147 9.38 14.79 8.84
N LEU A 148 8.27 14.19 8.38
CA LEU A 148 7.05 14.96 8.14
C LEU A 148 6.49 15.49 9.46
N THR A 149 6.11 16.77 9.45
CA THR A 149 5.47 17.45 10.57
C THR A 149 4.01 17.81 10.24
N ASP A 150 3.19 17.96 11.26
CA ASP A 150 1.86 18.56 11.13
C ASP A 150 1.93 20.08 10.89
N THR A 151 0.78 20.73 10.78
CA THR A 151 0.66 22.20 10.60
C THR A 151 1.22 23.01 11.78
N ASP A 152 1.34 22.38 12.96
CA ASP A 152 1.87 23.02 14.17
C ASP A 152 3.39 22.76 14.33
N GLY A 153 4.02 22.09 13.34
CA GLY A 153 5.44 21.73 13.36
C GLY A 153 5.77 20.52 14.24
N ARG A 154 4.78 19.76 14.72
CA ARG A 154 5.01 18.55 15.53
C ARG A 154 5.34 17.38 14.64
N PRO A 155 6.38 16.57 14.96
CA PRO A 155 6.73 15.39 14.19
C PRO A 155 5.58 14.37 14.15
N LEU A 156 5.22 13.90 12.96
CA LEU A 156 4.21 12.87 12.78
C LEU A 156 4.75 11.46 13.03
N ASN A 157 6.09 11.30 13.17
CA ASN A 157 6.77 10.03 13.43
C ASN A 157 6.30 8.89 12.51
N ILE A 158 6.17 9.20 11.22
CA ILE A 158 5.72 8.25 10.22
C ILE A 158 6.81 7.20 10.00
N VAL A 159 6.46 5.93 10.12
CA VAL A 159 7.28 4.78 9.73
C VAL A 159 6.49 3.99 8.70
N ASN A 160 7.09 3.67 7.56
CA ASN A 160 6.40 3.01 6.45
C ASN A 160 5.97 1.57 6.80
N ARG A 161 6.86 0.77 7.41
CA ARG A 161 6.64 -0.61 7.90
C ARG A 161 6.34 -1.66 6.83
N ASP A 162 6.12 -1.26 5.58
CA ASP A 162 5.81 -2.14 4.44
C ASP A 162 6.71 -1.86 3.22
N VAL A 163 7.96 -1.48 3.48
CA VAL A 163 8.97 -1.27 2.43
C VAL A 163 9.32 -2.62 1.82
N SER A 164 8.92 -2.83 0.56
CA SER A 164 9.12 -4.09 -0.17
C SER A 164 9.18 -3.82 -1.67
N PRO A 165 9.75 -4.72 -2.49
CA PRO A 165 9.82 -4.53 -3.94
C PRO A 165 8.46 -4.33 -4.63
N SER A 166 7.38 -4.87 -4.07
CA SER A 166 6.01 -4.65 -4.60
C SER A 166 5.51 -3.22 -4.41
N ASN A 167 6.09 -2.50 -3.42
CA ASN A 167 5.74 -1.12 -3.09
C ASN A 167 6.75 -0.09 -3.63
N VAL A 168 7.68 -0.53 -4.49
CA VAL A 168 8.60 0.34 -5.23
C VAL A 168 8.27 0.27 -6.71
N ARG A 169 7.90 1.39 -7.31
CA ARG A 169 7.59 1.51 -8.74
C ARG A 169 8.76 2.13 -9.49
N LEU A 170 9.19 1.47 -10.56
CA LEU A 170 10.16 2.00 -11.52
C LEU A 170 9.42 2.39 -12.79
N SER A 171 9.44 3.70 -13.12
CA SER A 171 8.78 4.19 -14.33
C SER A 171 9.61 3.88 -15.57
N TYR A 172 8.94 3.88 -16.75
CA TYR A 172 9.63 3.82 -18.04
C TYR A 172 10.40 5.11 -18.38
N ASP A 173 10.30 6.13 -17.52
CA ASP A 173 11.05 7.37 -17.63
C ASP A 173 12.23 7.46 -16.66
N GLY A 174 12.45 6.39 -15.86
CA GLY A 174 13.59 6.27 -14.94
C GLY A 174 13.30 6.86 -13.55
N GLU A 175 12.05 7.13 -13.23
CA GLU A 175 11.66 7.55 -11.88
C GLU A 175 11.55 6.35 -10.95
N VAL A 176 11.86 6.58 -9.67
CA VAL A 176 11.70 5.61 -8.58
C VAL A 176 10.68 6.17 -7.59
N LYS A 177 9.60 5.47 -7.35
CA LYS A 177 8.52 5.93 -6.49
C LYS A 177 8.11 4.87 -5.46
N LEU A 178 8.03 5.26 -4.19
CA LEU A 178 7.37 4.49 -3.14
C LEU A 178 5.85 4.64 -3.30
N LEU A 179 5.13 3.52 -3.27
CA LEU A 179 3.69 3.50 -3.52
C LEU A 179 2.87 3.66 -2.23
N ASP A 180 2.90 2.66 -1.37
CA ASP A 180 2.03 2.57 -0.20
C ASP A 180 2.82 2.75 1.10
N PHE A 181 2.31 3.58 2.01
CA PHE A 181 2.81 3.65 3.38
C PHE A 181 1.92 2.77 4.26
N GLY A 182 2.48 1.68 4.78
CA GLY A 182 1.79 0.59 5.48
C GLY A 182 1.18 0.96 6.84
N ILE A 183 0.51 2.12 6.94
CA ILE A 183 -0.15 2.60 8.16
C ILE A 183 -1.23 1.62 8.62
N ALA A 184 -1.91 1.01 7.66
CA ALA A 184 -2.89 -0.03 7.89
C ALA A 184 -2.31 -1.25 8.63
N GLN A 185 -1.05 -1.60 8.38
CA GLN A 185 -0.39 -2.74 9.05
C GLN A 185 -0.12 -2.52 10.54
N ALA A 186 0.05 -1.25 10.97
CA ALA A 186 0.22 -0.94 12.38
C ALA A 186 -0.98 -1.35 13.22
N LEU A 187 -2.17 -1.35 12.61
CA LEU A 187 -3.45 -1.71 13.24
C LEU A 187 -3.83 -3.18 13.02
N MET A 188 -3.20 -3.86 12.06
CA MET A 188 -3.46 -5.26 11.72
C MET A 188 -2.68 -6.27 12.58
N LYS A 189 -2.31 -5.95 13.82
CA LYS A 189 -1.68 -6.92 14.74
C LYS A 189 -2.47 -8.23 14.92
N PHE A 190 -3.66 -8.35 14.34
CA PHE A 190 -4.61 -9.44 14.60
C PHE A 190 -5.21 -10.13 13.36
N THR A 191 -4.79 -9.82 12.15
CA THR A 191 -5.36 -10.48 10.95
C THR A 191 -4.39 -11.49 10.32
N SER A 192 -3.86 -12.41 11.12
CA SER A 192 -3.27 -13.67 10.63
C SER A 192 -4.30 -14.57 9.91
N GLU A 193 -5.58 -14.22 9.96
CA GLU A 193 -6.69 -15.00 9.38
C GLU A 193 -6.85 -14.84 7.85
N ILE A 194 -6.26 -13.84 7.23
CA ILE A 194 -6.47 -13.62 5.79
C ILE A 194 -5.18 -13.88 5.03
N GLY A 195 -4.61 -15.02 4.96
CA GLY A 195 -3.57 -15.48 4.01
C GLY A 195 -2.69 -14.43 3.27
N ILE A 196 -2.84 -13.14 3.59
CA ILE A 196 -2.25 -11.96 2.95
C ILE A 196 -0.79 -11.75 3.37
N LEU A 197 -0.38 -12.31 4.51
CA LEU A 197 0.96 -12.10 5.06
C LEU A 197 2.04 -13.02 4.44
N LYS A 198 1.65 -14.05 3.70
CA LYS A 198 2.60 -14.98 3.09
C LYS A 198 3.52 -14.26 2.10
N GLY A 199 4.78 -14.09 2.46
CA GLY A 199 5.81 -13.40 1.67
C GLY A 199 6.20 -12.01 2.18
N LYS A 200 5.41 -11.36 3.04
CA LYS A 200 5.77 -10.05 3.63
C LYS A 200 6.83 -10.15 4.72
N PHE A 201 6.89 -11.28 5.44
CA PHE A 201 7.90 -11.53 6.48
C PHE A 201 9.34 -11.40 5.99
N SER A 202 9.60 -11.67 4.69
CA SER A 202 10.94 -11.57 4.09
C SER A 202 11.53 -10.15 4.12
N TYR A 203 10.71 -9.12 4.28
CA TYR A 203 11.13 -7.71 4.28
C TYR A 203 10.98 -7.03 5.64
N MET A 204 10.46 -7.74 6.64
CA MET A 204 10.35 -7.23 8.01
C MET A 204 11.73 -7.13 8.66
N SER A 205 11.87 -6.18 9.57
CA SER A 205 13.05 -6.06 10.41
C SER A 205 13.00 -7.06 11.59
N PRO A 206 14.15 -7.37 12.23
CA PRO A 206 14.19 -8.21 13.42
C PRO A 206 13.29 -7.73 14.56
N GLU A 207 13.20 -6.42 14.77
CA GLU A 207 12.32 -5.81 15.77
C GLU A 207 10.84 -5.92 15.42
N GLN A 208 10.47 -5.86 14.12
CA GLN A 208 9.10 -6.13 13.69
C GLN A 208 8.69 -7.58 13.99
N ILE A 209 9.55 -8.54 13.65
CA ILE A 209 9.31 -9.97 13.95
C ILE A 209 9.17 -10.22 15.46
N ARG A 210 9.94 -9.49 16.27
CA ARG A 210 9.89 -9.60 17.75
C ARG A 210 8.71 -8.83 18.37
N GLY A 211 7.99 -8.02 17.62
CA GLY A 211 6.91 -7.16 18.14
C GLY A 211 7.41 -6.04 19.05
N MET A 212 8.66 -5.61 18.88
CA MET A 212 9.27 -4.52 19.63
C MET A 212 8.78 -3.15 19.12
N PRO A 213 8.98 -2.06 19.88
CA PRO A 213 8.75 -0.70 19.39
C PRO A 213 9.53 -0.44 18.09
N LEU A 214 8.87 0.23 17.13
CA LEU A 214 9.41 0.48 15.80
C LEU A 214 9.69 1.96 15.60
N ASP A 215 10.81 2.26 14.95
CA ASP A 215 11.17 3.59 14.49
C ASP A 215 11.64 3.58 13.01
N ALA A 216 12.13 4.72 12.54
CA ALA A 216 12.59 4.92 11.17
C ALA A 216 13.65 3.90 10.69
N ARG A 217 14.44 3.35 11.60
CA ARG A 217 15.52 2.38 11.30
C ARG A 217 14.98 1.00 10.87
N THR A 218 13.72 0.72 11.17
CA THR A 218 12.99 -0.43 10.64
C THR A 218 12.91 -0.37 9.11
N ASP A 219 12.58 0.80 8.55
CA ASP A 219 12.49 0.99 7.10
C ASP A 219 13.87 0.97 6.43
N VAL A 220 14.91 1.42 7.14
CA VAL A 220 16.31 1.30 6.68
C VAL A 220 16.70 -0.16 6.47
N PHE A 221 16.34 -1.04 7.41
CA PHE A 221 16.60 -2.48 7.27
C PHE A 221 15.89 -3.06 6.04
N SER A 222 14.62 -2.73 5.85
CA SER A 222 13.84 -3.18 4.69
C SER A 222 14.42 -2.65 3.36
N ALA A 223 14.88 -1.40 3.31
CA ALA A 223 15.60 -0.84 2.17
C ALA A 223 16.93 -1.56 1.91
N GLY A 224 17.65 -1.96 2.97
CA GLY A 224 18.84 -2.79 2.91
C GLY A 224 18.58 -4.17 2.27
N ILE A 225 17.46 -4.82 2.62
CA ILE A 225 17.05 -6.09 1.98
C ILE A 225 16.85 -5.88 0.48
N ILE A 226 16.14 -4.82 0.09
CA ILE A 226 15.88 -4.49 -1.32
C ILE A 226 17.20 -4.26 -2.07
N LEU A 227 18.12 -3.49 -1.49
CA LEU A 227 19.44 -3.28 -2.07
C LEU A 227 20.18 -4.59 -2.29
N HIS A 228 20.24 -5.45 -1.26
CA HIS A 228 20.89 -6.75 -1.35
C HIS A 228 20.29 -7.62 -2.45
N GLU A 229 18.95 -7.73 -2.53
CA GLU A 229 18.26 -8.51 -3.56
C GLU A 229 18.49 -7.96 -4.97
N MET A 230 18.58 -6.65 -5.15
CA MET A 230 18.92 -6.04 -6.45
C MET A 230 20.35 -6.37 -6.88
N LEU A 231 21.30 -6.37 -5.95
CA LEU A 231 22.72 -6.64 -6.21
C LEU A 231 22.98 -8.12 -6.51
N THR A 232 22.27 -9.02 -5.83
CA THR A 232 22.47 -10.48 -5.93
C THR A 232 21.53 -11.18 -6.92
N THR A 233 20.37 -10.56 -7.21
CA THR A 233 19.23 -11.16 -7.93
C THR A 233 18.60 -12.33 -7.16
N GLU A 234 18.93 -12.49 -5.89
CA GLU A 234 18.48 -13.56 -5.02
C GLU A 234 17.71 -13.01 -3.81
N LYS A 235 16.70 -13.75 -3.37
CA LYS A 235 16.01 -13.47 -2.11
C LYS A 235 16.97 -13.60 -0.93
N LEU A 236 17.10 -12.55 -0.11
CA LEU A 236 17.97 -12.56 1.06
C LEU A 236 17.48 -13.56 2.13
N PHE A 237 16.21 -13.44 2.51
CA PHE A 237 15.62 -14.33 3.49
C PHE A 237 14.62 -15.29 2.84
N ARG A 238 14.86 -16.60 2.99
CA ARG A 238 14.01 -17.69 2.49
C ARG A 238 13.77 -18.71 3.61
N GLY A 239 12.56 -19.26 3.67
CA GLY A 239 12.21 -20.34 4.59
C GLY A 239 11.12 -21.20 3.99
N ASP A 240 11.18 -22.50 4.27
CA ASP A 240 10.17 -23.48 3.82
C ASP A 240 8.85 -23.26 4.58
N THR A 241 8.94 -22.75 5.80
CA THR A 241 7.82 -22.33 6.65
C THR A 241 7.96 -20.89 7.04
N GLU A 242 6.83 -20.24 7.42
CA GLU A 242 6.83 -18.87 7.93
C GLU A 242 7.71 -18.75 9.17
N PHE A 243 7.65 -19.74 10.07
CA PHE A 243 8.49 -19.77 11.27
C PHE A 243 9.98 -19.80 10.91
N ALA A 244 10.40 -20.67 10.00
CA ALA A 244 11.79 -20.76 9.56
C ALA A 244 12.26 -19.45 8.90
N LEU A 245 11.37 -18.78 8.14
CA LEU A 245 11.65 -17.48 7.55
C LEU A 245 11.83 -16.40 8.63
N MET A 246 10.90 -16.33 9.59
CA MET A 246 10.96 -15.37 10.70
C MET A 246 12.24 -15.55 11.55
N GLU A 247 12.66 -16.80 11.79
CA GLU A 247 13.91 -17.09 12.51
C GLU A 247 15.14 -16.57 11.75
N LYS A 248 15.17 -16.72 10.41
CA LYS A 248 16.27 -16.16 9.58
C LYS A 248 16.31 -14.65 9.64
N VAL A 249 15.16 -13.98 9.54
CA VAL A 249 15.08 -12.52 9.68
C VAL A 249 15.51 -12.08 11.08
N ARG A 250 15.06 -12.78 12.12
CA ARG A 250 15.41 -12.49 13.53
C ARG A 250 16.91 -12.57 13.80
N LYS A 251 17.58 -13.53 13.16
CA LYS A 251 19.06 -13.69 13.25
C LYS A 251 19.79 -12.63 12.46
N ALA A 252 19.22 -12.20 11.32
CA ALA A 252 19.81 -11.25 10.38
C ALA A 252 21.25 -11.61 9.98
N GLU A 253 21.49 -12.91 9.72
CA GLU A 253 22.76 -13.38 9.16
C GLU A 253 22.79 -13.07 7.67
N VAL A 254 23.54 -12.04 7.29
CA VAL A 254 23.55 -11.49 5.93
C VAL A 254 24.90 -11.73 5.27
N PRO A 255 24.97 -12.55 4.20
CA PRO A 255 26.20 -12.69 3.43
C PRO A 255 26.46 -11.41 2.61
N PRO A 256 27.73 -11.02 2.42
CA PRO A 256 28.08 -9.89 1.59
C PRO A 256 27.55 -10.06 0.15
N PRO A 257 26.95 -9.05 -0.49
CA PRO A 257 26.52 -9.10 -1.87
C PRO A 257 27.63 -9.48 -2.87
N SER A 258 28.88 -9.14 -2.58
CA SER A 258 30.06 -9.51 -3.41
C SER A 258 30.26 -11.01 -3.56
N ASN A 259 29.79 -11.83 -2.62
CA ASN A 259 29.81 -13.30 -2.73
C ASN A 259 29.00 -13.81 -3.93
N TYR A 260 27.99 -13.06 -4.36
CA TYR A 260 27.08 -13.39 -5.47
C TYR A 260 27.37 -12.59 -6.73
N ASN A 261 27.95 -11.38 -6.58
CA ASN A 261 28.19 -10.45 -7.67
C ASN A 261 29.55 -9.77 -7.54
N ARG A 262 30.54 -10.24 -8.27
CA ARG A 262 31.92 -9.73 -8.25
C ARG A 262 32.07 -8.24 -8.67
N ARG A 263 31.00 -7.61 -9.18
CA ARG A 263 30.99 -6.18 -9.51
C ARG A 263 30.65 -5.29 -8.31
N VAL A 264 30.27 -5.89 -7.20
CA VAL A 264 30.00 -5.18 -5.93
C VAL A 264 31.33 -4.86 -5.28
N THR A 265 31.52 -3.60 -4.91
CA THR A 265 32.75 -3.14 -4.24
C THR A 265 32.69 -3.37 -2.72
N PRO A 266 33.84 -3.43 -2.03
CA PRO A 266 33.86 -3.54 -0.58
C PRO A 266 33.11 -2.43 0.16
N GLU A 267 33.09 -1.21 -0.37
CA GLU A 267 32.35 -0.08 0.17
C GLU A 267 30.84 -0.35 0.11
N LEU A 268 30.35 -0.92 -0.99
CA LEU A 268 28.94 -1.24 -1.15
C LEU A 268 28.53 -2.42 -0.26
N ASP A 269 29.41 -3.42 -0.06
CA ASP A 269 29.22 -4.47 0.93
C ASP A 269 29.10 -3.89 2.36
N ALA A 270 29.93 -2.93 2.71
CA ALA A 270 29.89 -2.26 4.01
C ALA A 270 28.58 -1.47 4.22
N ILE A 271 28.09 -0.77 3.17
CA ILE A 271 26.81 -0.07 3.21
C ILE A 271 25.66 -1.06 3.41
N ALA A 272 25.64 -2.16 2.65
CA ALA A 272 24.62 -3.19 2.77
C ALA A 272 24.63 -3.83 4.16
N ALA A 273 25.82 -4.20 4.66
CA ALA A 273 25.99 -4.77 6.01
C ALA A 273 25.50 -3.82 7.11
N LYS A 274 25.84 -2.53 7.03
CA LYS A 274 25.39 -1.51 7.99
C LYS A 274 23.88 -1.29 7.95
N ALA A 275 23.27 -1.25 6.76
CA ALA A 275 21.83 -1.13 6.64
C ALA A 275 21.10 -2.35 7.22
N LEU A 276 21.69 -3.53 7.10
CA LEU A 276 21.17 -4.83 7.53
C LEU A 276 21.69 -5.31 8.88
N ALA A 277 22.36 -4.45 9.65
CA ALA A 277 22.81 -4.77 10.99
C ALA A 277 21.62 -5.25 11.84
N ARG A 278 21.81 -6.34 12.59
CA ARG A 278 20.77 -6.94 13.44
C ARG A 278 20.31 -5.97 14.52
N ASP A 279 21.27 -5.37 15.21
CA ASP A 279 20.98 -4.45 16.28
C ASP A 279 20.76 -3.03 15.72
N VAL A 280 19.69 -2.39 16.18
CA VAL A 280 19.21 -1.10 15.66
C VAL A 280 20.26 0.01 15.82
N VAL A 281 21.11 -0.08 16.86
CA VAL A 281 22.15 0.91 17.14
C VAL A 281 23.32 0.86 16.15
N ASP A 282 23.55 -0.31 15.53
CA ASP A 282 24.63 -0.52 14.56
C ASP A 282 24.21 -0.16 13.13
N ARG A 283 22.91 0.10 12.90
CA ARG A 283 22.39 0.50 11.59
C ARG A 283 22.63 1.97 11.30
N TYR A 284 22.32 2.38 10.07
CA TYR A 284 22.12 3.81 9.79
C TYR A 284 21.03 4.37 10.68
N GLN A 285 21.35 5.46 11.39
CA GLN A 285 20.40 6.07 12.35
C GLN A 285 19.30 6.89 11.65
N SER A 286 19.42 7.14 10.35
CA SER A 286 18.39 7.74 9.53
C SER A 286 18.47 7.23 8.07
N ALA A 287 17.35 7.27 7.35
CA ALA A 287 17.36 6.98 5.93
C ALA A 287 18.16 8.01 5.12
N ALA A 288 18.31 9.26 5.62
CA ALA A 288 19.19 10.26 4.99
C ALA A 288 20.67 9.82 5.00
N ALA A 289 21.13 9.25 6.10
CA ALA A 289 22.53 8.78 6.19
C ALA A 289 22.80 7.64 5.20
N LEU A 290 21.83 6.72 5.03
CA LEU A 290 21.91 5.68 3.99
C LEU A 290 21.90 6.30 2.58
N ALA A 291 21.01 7.25 2.32
CA ALA A 291 20.92 7.92 1.03
C ALA A 291 22.24 8.65 0.68
N ALA A 292 22.84 9.34 1.64
CA ALA A 292 24.10 10.08 1.45
C ALA A 292 25.26 9.17 1.04
N ASP A 293 25.44 8.02 1.72
CA ASP A 293 26.50 7.06 1.39
C ASP A 293 26.27 6.43 0.01
N LEU A 294 25.02 6.13 -0.35
CA LEU A 294 24.65 5.62 -1.68
C LEU A 294 24.86 6.69 -2.77
N ASP A 295 24.48 7.96 -2.53
CA ASP A 295 24.67 9.05 -3.48
C ASP A 295 26.17 9.36 -3.71
N ALA A 296 27.00 9.22 -2.68
CA ALA A 296 28.45 9.33 -2.84
C ALA A 296 29.00 8.26 -3.79
N LEU A 297 28.52 7.02 -3.70
CA LEU A 297 28.90 5.97 -4.66
C LEU A 297 28.40 6.25 -6.08
N ILE A 298 27.17 6.76 -6.24
CA ILE A 298 26.60 7.12 -7.56
C ILE A 298 27.48 8.15 -8.25
N ALA A 299 27.97 9.15 -7.53
CA ALA A 299 28.88 10.15 -8.06
C ALA A 299 30.16 9.51 -8.65
N GLY A 300 30.70 8.48 -7.99
CA GLY A 300 31.84 7.69 -8.46
C GLY A 300 31.55 6.88 -9.73
N TYR A 301 30.33 6.39 -9.89
CA TYR A 301 29.92 5.61 -11.06
C TYR A 301 29.61 6.45 -12.30
N ARG A 302 29.54 7.78 -12.18
CA ARG A 302 29.11 8.69 -13.27
C ARG A 302 27.76 8.30 -13.88
N PHE A 303 26.85 7.80 -13.05
CA PHE A 303 25.54 7.30 -13.47
C PHE A 303 24.61 8.45 -13.87
N ASP A 304 23.95 8.32 -15.04
CA ASP A 304 22.86 9.21 -15.47
C ASP A 304 21.52 8.49 -15.26
N PRO A 305 20.52 9.11 -14.59
CA PRO A 305 19.17 8.53 -14.44
C PRO A 305 18.52 8.11 -15.79
N LYS A 306 18.96 8.68 -16.92
CA LYS A 306 18.54 8.23 -18.26
C LYS A 306 18.92 6.78 -18.55
N GLU A 307 19.94 6.24 -17.90
CA GLU A 307 20.35 4.83 -18.04
C GLU A 307 19.30 3.90 -17.44
N LEU A 308 18.69 4.27 -16.30
CA LEU A 308 17.57 3.51 -15.72
C LEU A 308 16.37 3.50 -16.66
N ARG A 309 16.07 4.63 -17.33
CA ARG A 309 15.04 4.72 -18.38
C ARG A 309 15.31 3.71 -19.49
N GLN A 310 16.52 3.69 -20.03
CA GLN A 310 16.88 2.77 -21.10
C GLN A 310 16.76 1.31 -20.65
N PHE A 311 17.28 0.99 -19.47
CA PHE A 311 17.19 -0.33 -18.88
C PHE A 311 15.72 -0.80 -18.76
N MET A 312 14.85 0.02 -18.20
CA MET A 312 13.44 -0.31 -18.05
C MET A 312 12.72 -0.53 -19.39
N ARG A 313 12.97 0.35 -20.38
CA ARG A 313 12.37 0.23 -21.72
C ARG A 313 12.88 -0.97 -22.51
N GLN A 314 14.14 -1.38 -22.32
CA GLN A 314 14.70 -2.57 -22.92
C GLN A 314 14.16 -3.85 -22.26
N LEU A 315 14.19 -3.91 -20.93
CA LEU A 315 13.76 -5.06 -20.15
C LEU A 315 12.28 -5.40 -20.38
N PHE A 316 11.46 -4.38 -20.59
CA PHE A 316 10.01 -4.48 -20.80
C PHE A 316 9.54 -3.92 -22.14
N ARG A 317 10.29 -4.16 -23.20
CA ARG A 317 10.07 -3.51 -24.52
C ARG A 317 8.64 -3.74 -25.07
N LYS A 318 8.11 -4.95 -24.95
CA LYS A 318 6.78 -5.30 -25.45
C LYS A 318 5.69 -4.63 -24.61
N GLU A 319 5.83 -4.72 -23.29
CA GLU A 319 4.90 -4.15 -22.33
C GLU A 319 4.90 -2.62 -22.40
N TYR A 320 6.05 -2.01 -22.62
CA TYR A 320 6.19 -0.56 -22.81
C TYR A 320 5.46 -0.08 -24.06
N ALA A 321 5.67 -0.75 -25.21
CA ALA A 321 4.99 -0.41 -26.46
C ALA A 321 3.47 -0.50 -26.30
N LYS A 322 2.97 -1.59 -25.70
CA LYS A 322 1.54 -1.77 -25.42
C LYS A 322 1.00 -0.69 -24.49
N GLU A 323 1.73 -0.32 -23.43
CA GLU A 323 1.29 0.68 -22.45
C GLU A 323 1.20 2.08 -23.05
N ILE A 324 2.08 2.42 -24.02
CA ILE A 324 1.96 3.66 -24.81
C ILE A 324 0.68 3.66 -25.63
N GLU A 325 0.42 2.57 -26.39
CA GLU A 325 -0.77 2.41 -27.22
C GLU A 325 -2.04 2.49 -26.36
N ASP A 326 -2.10 1.72 -25.29
CA ASP A 326 -3.23 1.72 -24.34
C ASP A 326 -3.44 3.10 -23.68
N THR A 327 -2.36 3.86 -23.46
CA THR A 327 -2.43 5.21 -22.89
C THR A 327 -3.00 6.19 -23.90
N ALA A 328 -2.52 6.19 -25.13
CA ALA A 328 -3.02 7.05 -26.21
C ALA A 328 -4.52 6.80 -26.43
N LEU A 329 -4.90 5.53 -26.60
CA LEU A 329 -6.30 5.12 -26.77
C LEU A 329 -7.18 5.57 -25.58
N SER A 330 -6.70 5.40 -24.34
CA SER A 330 -7.42 5.79 -23.11
C SER A 330 -7.67 7.29 -23.02
N LEU A 331 -6.80 8.11 -23.60
CA LEU A 331 -6.92 9.57 -23.60
C LEU A 331 -7.80 10.09 -24.76
N GLU A 332 -7.93 9.33 -25.85
CA GLU A 332 -8.70 9.72 -27.05
C GLU A 332 -10.15 9.26 -27.02
N THR A 333 -10.47 8.13 -26.37
CA THR A 333 -11.81 7.54 -26.36
C THR A 333 -12.79 8.44 -25.61
N GLU A 334 -13.78 9.01 -26.31
CA GLU A 334 -14.87 9.74 -25.69
C GLU A 334 -15.88 8.76 -25.06
N PRO A 335 -16.32 9.01 -23.79
CA PRO A 335 -17.34 8.17 -23.15
C PRO A 335 -18.66 8.33 -23.90
N GLY A 336 -19.22 7.23 -24.37
CA GLY A 336 -20.51 7.22 -25.06
C GLY A 336 -20.46 7.07 -26.58
N ALA A 337 -19.29 7.16 -27.22
CA ALA A 337 -19.17 6.96 -28.66
C ALA A 337 -19.54 5.54 -29.10
N LEU A 338 -19.43 4.54 -28.23
CA LEU A 338 -19.80 3.14 -28.52
C LEU A 338 -21.26 2.81 -28.23
N SER A 339 -21.99 3.62 -27.45
CA SER A 339 -23.42 3.42 -27.21
C SER A 339 -24.32 3.87 -28.38
N MET A 340 -23.80 4.68 -29.29
CA MET A 340 -24.62 5.19 -30.43
C MET A 340 -24.55 4.33 -31.67
N SER A 341 -23.70 3.32 -31.75
CA SER A 341 -23.53 2.52 -32.98
C SER A 341 -24.40 1.25 -33.06
N MET A 342 -25.20 0.96 -32.05
CA MET A 342 -26.05 -0.24 -31.99
C MET A 342 -27.54 0.05 -31.71
N SER A 343 -28.10 1.11 -32.27
CA SER A 343 -29.53 1.30 -32.22
C SER A 343 -30.00 2.14 -33.42
N THR A 344 -29.94 1.58 -34.61
CA THR A 344 -30.88 1.99 -35.66
C THR A 344 -32.06 1.06 -35.54
N PRO A 345 -33.21 1.50 -35.00
CA PRO A 345 -34.44 0.70 -35.16
C PRO A 345 -34.87 0.84 -36.58
N GLN A 346 -34.87 -0.27 -37.34
CA GLN A 346 -35.68 -0.36 -38.54
C GLN A 346 -37.10 0.05 -38.17
N GLN A 347 -37.57 1.15 -38.74
CA GLN A 347 -38.97 1.53 -38.71
C GLN A 347 -39.79 0.46 -39.44
N GLY A 348 -40.24 -0.52 -38.69
CA GLY A 348 -41.35 -1.40 -39.10
C GLY A 348 -42.63 -0.59 -39.04
N VAL A 349 -43.19 -0.33 -40.19
CA VAL A 349 -44.53 0.28 -40.37
C VAL A 349 -45.56 -0.62 -39.67
N VAL A 350 -45.96 -0.24 -38.45
CA VAL A 350 -47.10 -0.86 -37.77
C VAL A 350 -48.38 -0.17 -38.26
N ARG A 351 -49.15 -0.87 -39.04
CA ARG A 351 -50.55 -0.49 -39.41
C ARG A 351 -51.35 -0.52 -38.09
N VAL A 352 -51.90 0.66 -37.72
CA VAL A 352 -52.91 0.81 -36.67
C VAL A 352 -54.24 0.40 -37.18
N PRO A 353 -55.00 -0.56 -36.57
CA PRO A 353 -56.43 -0.82 -36.90
C PRO A 353 -57.32 0.30 -36.32
N PRO A 354 -58.47 0.57 -36.93
CA PRO A 354 -59.37 1.66 -36.54
C PRO A 354 -60.07 1.37 -35.19
N PRO A 355 -60.52 2.43 -34.46
CA PRO A 355 -61.14 2.29 -33.14
C PRO A 355 -62.53 1.73 -33.18
N ALA A 356 -62.90 0.83 -32.26
CA ALA A 356 -64.21 0.30 -32.01
C ALA A 356 -65.14 1.31 -31.28
N PRO A 357 -66.45 1.27 -31.47
CA PRO A 357 -67.38 2.25 -30.92
C PRO A 357 -67.66 2.06 -29.43
N PRO A 358 -68.20 3.09 -28.77
CA PRO A 358 -68.31 3.12 -27.30
C PRO A 358 -69.49 2.31 -26.77
N VAL A 359 -69.29 1.48 -25.75
CA VAL A 359 -70.34 0.78 -25.02
C VAL A 359 -70.75 1.60 -23.80
N ALA A 360 -72.10 1.75 -23.69
CA ALA A 360 -72.81 2.55 -22.70
C ALA A 360 -72.61 2.05 -21.25
N GLN A 361 -72.52 3.03 -20.32
CA GLN A 361 -72.65 2.80 -18.90
C GLN A 361 -74.09 2.61 -18.45
N PRO A 362 -74.41 1.85 -17.41
CA PRO A 362 -75.59 2.05 -16.56
C PRO A 362 -75.29 2.75 -15.28
N ALA A 363 -76.19 3.66 -14.93
CA ALA A 363 -76.23 4.52 -13.77
C ALA A 363 -76.69 3.86 -12.48
N GLY A 364 -76.42 4.50 -11.34
CA GLY A 364 -77.32 4.47 -10.21
C GLY A 364 -76.68 4.09 -8.88
N THR A 365 -76.23 5.01 -8.10
CA THR A 365 -76.56 5.54 -6.73
C THR A 365 -76.98 4.56 -5.63
N PRO A 366 -76.96 4.92 -4.31
CA PRO A 366 -76.41 6.10 -3.64
C PRO A 366 -75.64 5.79 -2.33
N ALA A 367 -75.17 6.88 -1.72
CA ALA A 367 -74.54 7.10 -0.43
C ALA A 367 -75.10 6.39 0.80
N GLU A 368 -74.26 6.10 1.74
CA GLU A 368 -74.61 6.15 3.14
C GLU A 368 -73.43 6.64 4.02
N SER A 369 -73.81 7.37 5.01
CA SER A 369 -73.20 8.36 5.86
C SER A 369 -72.21 7.87 6.92
N LEU A 370 -71.34 8.82 7.28
CA LEU A 370 -70.50 8.89 8.46
C LEU A 370 -71.21 8.59 9.80
N PRO A 371 -70.47 8.27 10.90
CA PRO A 371 -70.11 9.40 11.77
C PRO A 371 -68.69 9.41 12.34
N ARG A 372 -68.30 10.65 12.66
CA ARG A 372 -67.15 11.07 13.44
C ARG A 372 -67.19 10.55 14.89
N SER A 373 -66.06 10.24 15.45
CA SER A 373 -65.76 10.68 16.83
C SER A 373 -64.26 10.88 17.03
N ALA A 374 -63.99 12.02 17.62
CA ALA A 374 -62.69 12.52 18.06
C ALA A 374 -62.21 11.81 19.32
N SER A 375 -60.92 11.64 19.49
CA SER A 375 -60.29 12.03 20.77
C SER A 375 -58.77 12.11 20.59
N ALA A 376 -58.28 13.28 20.92
CA ALA A 376 -56.88 13.60 21.09
C ALA A 376 -56.35 12.97 22.36
N SER A 377 -55.13 12.44 22.34
CA SER A 377 -54.33 12.35 23.55
C SER A 377 -52.85 12.57 23.18
N GLN A 378 -52.36 13.70 23.62
CA GLN A 378 -50.96 14.07 23.65
C GLN A 378 -50.23 13.17 24.64
N ALA A 379 -49.16 12.52 24.22
CA ALA A 379 -48.19 11.93 25.13
C ALA A 379 -46.89 12.71 25.00
N MET A 380 -46.46 13.36 26.05
CA MET A 380 -45.21 14.06 26.28
C MET A 380 -44.01 13.07 26.26
N PRO A 381 -42.81 13.52 25.87
CA PRO A 381 -41.61 12.68 25.87
C PRO A 381 -41.12 12.45 27.32
N VAL A 382 -40.87 11.20 27.65
CA VAL A 382 -40.25 10.76 28.90
C VAL A 382 -38.74 11.02 28.84
N ALA A 383 -38.25 11.74 29.85
CA ALA A 383 -36.82 12.01 30.07
C ALA A 383 -36.07 10.70 30.48
N PRO A 384 -34.83 10.50 30.09
CA PRO A 384 -34.04 9.35 30.52
C PRO A 384 -33.62 9.47 31.98
N PRO A 385 -33.43 8.33 32.69
CA PRO A 385 -33.06 8.31 34.10
C PRO A 385 -31.60 8.78 34.30
N PRO A 386 -31.26 9.31 35.49
CA PRO A 386 -29.93 9.83 35.78
C PRO A 386 -28.90 8.72 35.87
N ILE A 387 -27.76 8.96 35.24
CA ILE A 387 -26.57 8.10 35.28
C ILE A 387 -26.00 8.12 36.68
N ARG A 388 -25.98 6.96 37.35
CA ARG A 388 -25.33 6.75 38.62
C ARG A 388 -23.82 6.94 38.45
N ALA A 389 -23.27 7.91 39.16
CA ALA A 389 -21.82 8.15 39.22
C ALA A 389 -21.12 6.95 39.89
N THR A 390 -20.17 6.39 39.18
CA THR A 390 -19.22 5.43 39.74
C THR A 390 -18.20 6.19 40.61
N PRO A 391 -17.85 5.65 41.81
CA PRO A 391 -16.86 6.32 42.65
C PRO A 391 -15.49 6.26 42.04
N SER A 392 -14.76 7.39 42.10
CA SER A 392 -13.33 7.49 41.74
C SER A 392 -12.49 6.49 42.55
N PRO A 393 -11.51 5.84 41.94
CA PRO A 393 -10.53 5.04 42.67
C PRO A 393 -9.65 5.95 43.54
N ALA A 394 -9.40 5.46 44.77
CA ALA A 394 -8.53 6.09 45.75
C ALA A 394 -7.10 6.22 45.23
N PRO A 395 -6.30 7.23 45.65
CA PRO A 395 -4.94 7.43 45.22
C PRO A 395 -4.07 6.26 45.66
N VAL A 396 -3.38 5.66 44.68
CA VAL A 396 -2.34 4.65 44.92
C VAL A 396 -1.18 5.33 45.61
N GLN A 397 -0.87 4.89 46.85
CA GLN A 397 0.34 5.27 47.58
C GLN A 397 1.56 4.79 46.74
N GLN A 398 2.40 5.70 46.34
CA GLN A 398 3.71 5.42 45.79
C GLN A 398 4.57 4.76 46.88
N GLN A 399 4.87 3.48 46.72
CA GLN A 399 5.90 2.80 47.48
C GLN A 399 7.25 3.36 47.05
N GLN A 400 7.99 3.90 47.98
CA GLN A 400 9.39 4.31 47.80
C GLN A 400 10.25 3.08 47.47
N PRO A 401 11.21 3.21 46.53
CA PRO A 401 12.14 2.13 46.24
C PRO A 401 13.01 1.83 47.47
N PRO A 402 13.42 0.56 47.66
CA PRO A 402 14.35 0.21 48.74
C PRO A 402 15.71 0.88 48.52
N PRO A 403 16.46 1.13 49.63
CA PRO A 403 17.79 1.72 49.54
C PRO A 403 18.76 0.78 48.80
N PRO A 404 19.79 1.32 48.15
CA PRO A 404 20.79 0.52 47.45
C PRO A 404 21.59 -0.37 48.43
N GLU A 405 21.69 -1.66 48.07
CA GLU A 405 22.57 -2.60 48.75
C GLU A 405 24.04 -2.23 48.50
N ASP A 406 24.87 -2.32 49.56
CA ASP A 406 26.30 -2.12 49.51
C ASP A 406 26.97 -3.15 48.59
N PRO A 407 28.04 -2.79 47.89
CA PRO A 407 28.76 -3.70 47.00
C PRO A 407 29.56 -4.72 47.80
N ASP A 408 29.30 -5.99 47.51
CA ASP A 408 30.05 -7.15 48.01
C ASP A 408 31.53 -7.10 47.53
N PRO A 409 32.49 -7.42 48.39
CA PRO A 409 33.90 -7.31 48.04
C PRO A 409 34.35 -8.39 47.06
N SER A 410 35.06 -7.95 46.02
CA SER A 410 35.64 -8.77 44.95
C SER A 410 36.52 -9.92 45.49
N PRO A 411 36.41 -11.14 44.92
CA PRO A 411 37.43 -12.17 45.14
C PRO A 411 38.62 -11.97 44.21
N GLU A 412 39.76 -12.07 44.83
CA GLU A 412 41.12 -11.99 44.30
C GLU A 412 41.41 -12.87 43.09
N LYS A 413 42.24 -12.33 42.24
CA LYS A 413 42.97 -13.03 41.17
C LYS A 413 43.67 -14.31 41.69
N ARG A 414 43.29 -15.45 41.19
CA ARG A 414 44.18 -16.61 41.14
C ARG A 414 44.36 -17.01 39.69
N GLY A 415 45.53 -16.74 39.17
CA GLY A 415 46.01 -17.28 37.93
C GLY A 415 46.24 -18.78 38.06
N PHE A 416 45.86 -19.48 37.01
CA PHE A 416 46.35 -20.85 36.80
C PHE A 416 46.72 -21.03 35.34
N TRP A 417 47.98 -20.80 35.10
CA TRP A 417 48.71 -21.34 33.95
C TRP A 417 49.04 -22.81 34.24
N GLY A 418 48.81 -23.72 33.31
CA GLY A 418 49.54 -24.94 33.35
C GLY A 418 48.81 -26.15 32.72
N SER A 419 49.41 -26.57 31.62
CA SER A 419 49.58 -27.95 31.14
C SER A 419 48.28 -28.67 30.67
N LEU A 420 48.20 -29.33 29.56
CA LEU A 420 49.21 -30.25 28.97
C LEU A 420 48.84 -30.63 27.53
N PHE A 421 49.81 -30.50 26.68
CA PHE A 421 49.92 -31.36 25.52
C PHE A 421 49.87 -32.85 25.94
N LYS A 422 49.09 -33.68 25.28
CA LYS A 422 49.47 -35.07 24.98
C LYS A 422 48.77 -35.59 23.71
N LYS A 423 49.60 -35.81 22.73
CA LYS A 423 49.50 -36.74 21.60
C LYS A 423 49.30 -38.19 22.08
N LYS A 424 48.48 -38.94 21.35
CA LYS A 424 48.70 -40.35 20.91
C LYS A 424 47.36 -40.92 20.42
N ARG A 425 47.22 -41.55 19.42
CA ARG A 425 47.74 -42.37 18.28
C ARG A 425 46.56 -42.57 17.37
#